data_b002f3f51ff9b4adb39d6bce6aca205f
#
_entry.id   b002f3f51ff9b4adb39d6bce6aca205f
#
_cell.length_a   1.000
_cell.length_b   1.000
_cell.length_c   1.000
_cell.angle_alpha   90.00
_cell.angle_beta   90.00
_cell.angle_gamma   90.00
#
_symmetry.space_group_name_H-M   'P 1'
#
loop_
_entity.id
_entity.type
_entity.pdbx_description
1 polymer ?
#
loop_
_entity_poly.entity_id
_entity_poly.type
_entity_poly.pdbx_seq_one_letter_code
_entity_poly.pdbx_strand_id
1 'polypeptide(L)'
;LHLMPLLQMPHPHNDGGYAVEDFDTVDPALGTNKDLENLTRELRKAGISLCLDFVMNHTASTHRWAMAAKAGDPWFQAYYHLYEDRTIPDQYEQTVPQVFPNTAPGNFTWCEEMHKWVLTTFHDYQWDLNYANPAVFVDMTKSILHLANLGVEVFRIDAVPYIWKQLGTTCRNLPQVHTIVRMLRMVLECVCPAVILKGEVVMAPKELAAYFGTPEKPECHMLYNVSTMVNLWGALASRDTRLLKAQLDALHALPDNCWFVNYLRCHDDIGWGLDEAVEEKLGIDPQKHKEYLYHFYEGNFPGSWAKGELYNYDPATGDARSCGTTASLCGVEQALEKNDTIALDYAVKRDLLLHTAMAFL
;
A
#
# COMPACT_ATOMS: atom_id res chain seq x y z
N LEU A 1 11.50 4.32 12.90
CA LEU A 1 12.15 3.67 11.76
C LEU A 1 11.15 2.73 11.08
N HIS A 2 10.94 2.85 9.77
CA HIS A 2 10.17 1.89 8.99
C HIS A 2 11.14 1.00 8.19
N LEU A 3 11.05 -0.29 8.40
CA LEU A 3 11.74 -1.29 7.58
C LEU A 3 10.73 -1.89 6.61
N MET A 4 11.17 -2.06 5.34
CA MET A 4 10.44 -2.80 4.33
C MET A 4 10.27 -4.27 4.75
N PRO A 5 9.42 -5.09 4.08
CA PRO A 5 9.17 -6.45 4.50
C PRO A 5 10.46 -7.23 4.77
N LEU A 6 10.53 -7.86 5.94
CA LEU A 6 11.71 -8.60 6.39
C LEU A 6 11.38 -10.02 6.87
N LEU A 7 10.11 -10.42 6.78
CA LEU A 7 9.68 -11.77 7.14
C LEU A 7 10.08 -12.76 6.04
N GLN A 8 10.15 -14.04 6.39
CA GLN A 8 10.59 -15.08 5.46
C GLN A 8 9.74 -15.06 4.19
N MET A 9 10.43 -15.07 3.05
CA MET A 9 9.85 -14.96 1.72
C MET A 9 10.48 -15.96 0.76
N PRO A 10 9.77 -16.42 -0.28
CA PRO A 10 10.36 -17.25 -1.31
C PRO A 10 11.36 -16.46 -2.18
N HIS A 11 12.34 -17.15 -2.74
CA HIS A 11 13.28 -16.59 -3.68
C HIS A 11 13.23 -17.38 -5.00
N PRO A 12 13.09 -16.70 -6.18
CA PRO A 12 13.14 -15.26 -6.43
C PRO A 12 11.78 -14.52 -6.42
N HIS A 13 10.63 -15.22 -6.38
CA HIS A 13 9.29 -14.64 -6.57
C HIS A 13 8.69 -14.21 -5.22
N ASN A 14 8.99 -12.99 -4.76
CA ASN A 14 8.55 -12.50 -3.45
C ASN A 14 7.94 -11.09 -3.46
N ASP A 15 7.89 -10.40 -4.60
CA ASP A 15 7.35 -9.04 -4.68
C ASP A 15 7.95 -8.10 -3.62
N GLY A 16 9.29 -8.06 -3.52
CA GLY A 16 9.97 -7.22 -2.54
C GLY A 16 9.72 -7.63 -1.08
N GLY A 17 9.27 -8.87 -0.82
CA GLY A 17 8.93 -9.40 0.49
C GLY A 17 7.44 -9.37 0.84
N TYR A 18 6.59 -8.87 -0.06
CA TYR A 18 5.13 -8.88 0.14
C TYR A 18 4.48 -10.24 -0.09
N ALA A 19 5.17 -11.21 -0.70
CA ALA A 19 4.76 -12.61 -0.70
C ALA A 19 5.38 -13.33 0.52
N VAL A 20 4.68 -13.30 1.65
CA VAL A 20 5.19 -13.85 2.92
C VAL A 20 5.05 -15.36 2.97
N GLU A 21 6.15 -16.07 3.22
CA GLU A 21 6.20 -17.52 3.38
C GLU A 21 6.05 -17.98 4.84
N ASP A 22 6.54 -17.18 5.79
CA ASP A 22 6.34 -17.39 7.22
C ASP A 22 6.26 -16.03 7.94
N PHE A 23 5.11 -15.77 8.59
CA PHE A 23 4.87 -14.53 9.33
C PHE A 23 5.58 -14.48 10.70
N ASP A 24 6.08 -15.60 11.18
CA ASP A 24 6.65 -15.71 12.53
C ASP A 24 8.19 -15.69 12.51
N THR A 25 8.80 -15.68 11.32
CA THR A 25 10.27 -15.82 11.15
C THR A 25 10.83 -14.69 10.27
N VAL A 26 11.93 -14.08 10.72
CA VAL A 26 12.74 -13.15 9.89
C VAL A 26 13.40 -13.93 8.76
N ASP A 27 13.46 -13.33 7.57
CA ASP A 27 14.12 -13.95 6.42
C ASP A 27 15.60 -14.26 6.74
N PRO A 28 16.05 -15.52 6.55
CA PRO A 28 17.41 -15.94 6.90
C PRO A 28 18.52 -15.15 6.18
N ALA A 29 18.22 -14.55 5.03
CA ALA A 29 19.19 -13.68 4.33
C ALA A 29 19.40 -12.33 5.03
N LEU A 30 18.45 -11.91 5.88
CA LEU A 30 18.49 -10.65 6.60
C LEU A 30 18.93 -10.83 8.07
N GLY A 31 18.64 -11.98 8.67
CA GLY A 31 18.99 -12.25 10.07
C GLY A 31 18.06 -13.27 10.73
N THR A 32 17.89 -13.13 12.03
CA THR A 32 17.08 -14.02 12.87
C THR A 32 16.08 -13.21 13.70
N ASN A 33 15.09 -13.89 14.28
CA ASN A 33 14.17 -13.25 15.26
C ASN A 33 14.94 -12.66 16.45
N LYS A 34 16.09 -13.25 16.82
CA LYS A 34 16.93 -12.71 17.88
C LYS A 34 17.61 -11.41 17.49
N ASP A 35 17.97 -11.26 16.23
CA ASP A 35 18.53 -10.00 15.71
C ASP A 35 17.46 -8.92 15.68
N LEU A 36 16.23 -9.25 15.28
CA LEU A 36 15.08 -8.35 15.34
C LEU A 36 14.80 -7.89 16.78
N GLU A 37 14.75 -8.81 17.75
CA GLU A 37 14.58 -8.48 19.17
C GLU A 37 15.71 -7.58 19.71
N ASN A 38 16.94 -7.83 19.27
CA ASN A 38 18.07 -6.97 19.63
C ASN A 38 17.92 -5.58 19.01
N LEU A 39 17.56 -5.49 17.74
CA LEU A 39 17.34 -4.23 17.03
C LEU A 39 16.24 -3.40 17.71
N THR A 40 15.07 -3.98 17.98
CA THR A 40 13.96 -3.26 18.63
C THR A 40 14.36 -2.73 20.00
N ARG A 41 15.11 -3.51 20.76
CA ARG A 41 15.62 -3.09 22.09
C ARG A 41 16.59 -1.90 21.98
N GLU A 42 17.51 -1.93 21.01
CA GLU A 42 18.47 -0.82 20.83
C GLU A 42 17.78 0.44 20.29
N LEU A 43 16.84 0.30 19.37
CA LEU A 43 16.02 1.40 18.86
C LEU A 43 15.23 2.06 20.00
N ARG A 44 14.58 1.26 20.84
CA ARG A 44 13.82 1.76 22.01
C ARG A 44 14.69 2.56 22.97
N LYS A 45 15.93 2.12 23.24
CA LYS A 45 16.89 2.89 24.04
C LYS A 45 17.23 4.25 23.42
N ALA A 46 17.22 4.31 22.09
CA ALA A 46 17.43 5.55 21.34
C ALA A 46 16.15 6.40 21.17
N GLY A 47 15.01 5.99 21.74
CA GLY A 47 13.73 6.67 21.59
C GLY A 47 13.12 6.52 20.21
N ILE A 48 13.44 5.44 19.48
CA ILE A 48 12.98 5.17 18.12
C ILE A 48 12.09 3.93 18.12
N SER A 49 10.84 4.07 17.67
CA SER A 49 9.93 2.94 17.44
C SER A 49 10.22 2.25 16.10
N LEU A 50 10.09 0.92 16.06
CA LEU A 50 10.18 0.15 14.83
C LEU A 50 8.79 -0.03 14.21
N CYS A 51 8.69 0.31 12.92
CA CYS A 51 7.54 0.00 12.07
C CYS A 51 7.90 -1.13 11.11
N LEU A 52 7.07 -2.16 11.05
CA LEU A 52 7.17 -3.26 10.07
C LEU A 52 5.94 -3.33 9.19
N ASP A 53 6.13 -3.76 7.94
CA ASP A 53 5.04 -4.18 7.06
C ASP A 53 4.45 -5.50 7.54
N PHE A 54 3.11 -5.60 7.49
CA PHE A 54 2.37 -6.81 7.80
C PHE A 54 1.28 -7.04 6.74
N VAL A 55 1.46 -8.09 5.94
CA VAL A 55 0.59 -8.41 4.81
C VAL A 55 -0.58 -9.23 5.30
N MET A 56 -1.77 -8.63 5.38
CA MET A 56 -2.97 -9.35 5.83
C MET A 56 -3.79 -9.96 4.68
N ASN A 57 -3.67 -9.40 3.47
CA ASN A 57 -4.54 -9.82 2.37
C ASN A 57 -4.23 -11.21 1.82
N HIS A 58 -2.97 -11.63 1.79
CA HIS A 58 -2.52 -12.85 1.13
C HIS A 58 -1.28 -13.47 1.79
N THR A 59 -0.94 -14.68 1.36
CA THR A 59 0.33 -15.34 1.67
C THR A 59 1.06 -15.70 0.39
N ALA A 60 2.34 -16.05 0.48
CA ALA A 60 3.01 -16.74 -0.62
C ALA A 60 2.34 -18.10 -0.89
N SER A 61 2.36 -18.56 -2.15
CA SER A 61 1.89 -19.90 -2.55
C SER A 61 2.74 -21.04 -1.98
N THR A 62 3.86 -20.71 -1.35
CA THR A 62 4.77 -21.60 -0.61
C THR A 62 4.59 -21.52 0.90
N HIS A 63 3.72 -20.63 1.40
CA HIS A 63 3.40 -20.56 2.82
C HIS A 63 2.92 -21.92 3.36
N ARG A 64 3.25 -22.24 4.62
CA ARG A 64 2.87 -23.52 5.25
C ARG A 64 1.38 -23.89 5.10
N TRP A 65 0.48 -22.89 5.15
CA TRP A 65 -0.96 -23.12 4.94
C TRP A 65 -1.29 -23.46 3.49
N ALA A 66 -0.64 -22.78 2.54
CA ALA A 66 -0.80 -23.07 1.11
C ALA A 66 -0.25 -24.44 0.75
N MET A 67 0.88 -24.83 1.32
CA MET A 67 1.47 -26.16 1.13
C MET A 67 0.60 -27.26 1.72
N ALA A 68 0.00 -27.06 2.89
CA ALA A 68 -0.96 -28.01 3.46
C ALA A 68 -2.25 -28.09 2.62
N ALA A 69 -2.76 -26.97 2.12
CA ALA A 69 -3.90 -26.94 1.20
C ALA A 69 -3.62 -27.73 -0.08
N LYS A 70 -2.44 -27.57 -0.68
CA LYS A 70 -1.97 -28.33 -1.86
C LYS A 70 -1.86 -29.82 -1.55
N ALA A 71 -1.48 -30.19 -0.34
CA ALA A 71 -1.42 -31.58 0.12
C ALA A 71 -2.82 -32.20 0.39
N GLY A 72 -3.89 -31.43 0.19
CA GLY A 72 -5.27 -31.89 0.33
C GLY A 72 -5.89 -31.70 1.72
N ASP A 73 -5.25 -30.94 2.62
CA ASP A 73 -5.82 -30.65 3.94
C ASP A 73 -7.03 -29.70 3.81
N PRO A 74 -8.27 -30.17 4.12
CA PRO A 74 -9.48 -29.35 3.94
C PRO A 74 -9.55 -28.17 4.90
N TRP A 75 -8.88 -28.24 6.06
CA TRP A 75 -8.80 -27.13 6.99
C TRP A 75 -8.07 -25.94 6.38
N PHE A 76 -6.91 -26.17 5.77
CA PHE A 76 -6.13 -25.12 5.13
C PHE A 76 -6.63 -24.77 3.73
N GLN A 77 -7.33 -25.66 3.03
CA GLN A 77 -8.06 -25.27 1.82
C GLN A 77 -9.11 -24.19 2.10
N ALA A 78 -9.77 -24.23 3.26
CA ALA A 78 -10.73 -23.22 3.68
C ALA A 78 -10.10 -21.84 4.04
N TYR A 79 -8.77 -21.73 4.10
CA TYR A 79 -8.05 -20.48 4.32
C TYR A 79 -7.98 -19.62 3.07
N TYR A 80 -8.22 -20.20 1.91
CA TYR A 80 -8.10 -19.54 0.60
C TYR A 80 -9.41 -19.57 -0.16
N HIS A 81 -9.54 -18.72 -1.17
CA HIS A 81 -10.67 -18.73 -2.11
C HIS A 81 -10.35 -19.68 -3.25
N LEU A 82 -10.90 -20.89 -3.20
CA LEU A 82 -10.63 -21.99 -4.14
C LEU A 82 -11.88 -22.38 -4.91
N TYR A 83 -11.74 -22.64 -6.21
CA TYR A 83 -12.84 -22.97 -7.11
C TYR A 83 -12.45 -24.12 -8.06
N GLU A 84 -13.38 -25.05 -8.29
CA GLU A 84 -13.16 -26.25 -9.14
C GLU A 84 -13.04 -25.87 -10.63
N ASP A 85 -13.75 -24.83 -11.05
CA ASP A 85 -13.80 -24.38 -12.45
C ASP A 85 -13.87 -22.85 -12.54
N ARG A 86 -13.99 -22.33 -13.77
CA ARG A 86 -14.07 -20.89 -14.03
C ARG A 86 -15.46 -20.25 -13.79
N THR A 87 -16.48 -21.03 -13.42
CA THR A 87 -17.86 -20.50 -13.31
C THR A 87 -17.97 -19.34 -12.33
N ILE A 88 -17.39 -19.47 -11.14
CA ILE A 88 -17.36 -18.38 -10.14
C ILE A 88 -16.21 -17.39 -10.40
N PRO A 89 -14.99 -17.80 -10.71
CA PRO A 89 -13.93 -16.90 -11.14
C PRO A 89 -14.33 -15.91 -12.22
N ASP A 90 -14.97 -16.36 -13.30
CA ASP A 90 -15.41 -15.49 -14.40
C ASP A 90 -16.47 -14.45 -13.97
N GLN A 91 -17.28 -14.77 -12.96
CA GLN A 91 -18.22 -13.81 -12.38
C GLN A 91 -17.50 -12.75 -11.52
N TYR A 92 -16.46 -13.13 -10.78
CA TYR A 92 -15.60 -12.16 -10.05
C TYR A 92 -14.92 -11.20 -11.02
N GLU A 93 -14.35 -11.69 -12.11
CA GLU A 93 -13.62 -10.89 -13.09
C GLU A 93 -14.49 -9.89 -13.86
N GLN A 94 -15.82 -10.01 -13.78
CA GLN A 94 -16.73 -8.99 -14.29
C GLN A 94 -16.76 -7.71 -13.45
N THR A 95 -16.42 -7.79 -12.16
CA THR A 95 -16.56 -6.67 -11.23
C THR A 95 -15.27 -6.32 -10.51
N VAL A 96 -14.34 -7.26 -10.39
CA VAL A 96 -13.05 -7.06 -9.70
C VAL A 96 -12.02 -6.51 -10.67
N PRO A 97 -11.52 -5.28 -10.47
CA PRO A 97 -10.50 -4.72 -11.35
C PRO A 97 -9.15 -5.43 -11.11
N GLN A 98 -8.36 -5.54 -12.17
CA GLN A 98 -6.99 -6.04 -12.07
C GLN A 98 -6.07 -4.97 -11.47
N VAL A 99 -5.21 -5.35 -10.54
CA VAL A 99 -4.26 -4.43 -9.92
C VAL A 99 -3.02 -4.25 -10.80
N PHE A 100 -2.53 -5.34 -11.38
CA PHE A 100 -1.34 -5.36 -12.24
C PHE A 100 -1.65 -5.97 -13.62
N PRO A 101 -2.47 -5.33 -14.46
CA PRO A 101 -2.94 -5.92 -15.72
C PRO A 101 -1.81 -6.27 -16.71
N ASN A 102 -0.66 -5.59 -16.62
CA ASN A 102 0.47 -5.79 -17.53
C ASN A 102 1.48 -6.84 -17.03
N THR A 103 1.60 -7.05 -15.72
CA THR A 103 2.62 -7.93 -15.12
C THR A 103 2.03 -9.17 -14.46
N ALA A 104 0.78 -9.10 -14.01
CA ALA A 104 0.04 -10.20 -13.40
C ALA A 104 -1.44 -10.15 -13.87
N PRO A 105 -1.72 -10.46 -15.14
CA PRO A 105 -3.08 -10.37 -15.69
C PRO A 105 -4.00 -11.43 -15.09
N GLY A 106 -5.27 -11.06 -14.90
CA GLY A 106 -6.30 -11.88 -14.26
C GLY A 106 -6.31 -11.73 -12.74
N ASN A 107 -7.33 -12.33 -12.11
CA ASN A 107 -7.48 -12.36 -10.65
C ASN A 107 -7.49 -13.79 -10.13
N PHE A 108 -7.21 -14.78 -10.96
CA PHE A 108 -7.24 -16.20 -10.59
C PHE A 108 -6.12 -16.97 -11.24
N THR A 109 -5.45 -17.80 -10.45
CA THR A 109 -4.35 -18.67 -10.87
C THR A 109 -4.75 -20.13 -10.75
N TRP A 110 -4.45 -20.94 -11.75
CA TRP A 110 -4.65 -22.37 -11.70
C TRP A 110 -3.57 -23.03 -10.84
N CYS A 111 -4.00 -23.82 -9.85
CA CYS A 111 -3.12 -24.66 -9.03
C CYS A 111 -3.21 -26.11 -9.49
N GLU A 112 -2.15 -26.60 -10.13
CA GLU A 112 -2.11 -27.95 -10.69
C GLU A 112 -2.22 -29.03 -9.63
N GLU A 113 -1.59 -28.84 -8.47
CA GLU A 113 -1.58 -29.83 -7.39
C GLU A 113 -2.96 -30.07 -6.79
N MET A 114 -3.83 -29.05 -6.78
CA MET A 114 -5.21 -29.18 -6.25
C MET A 114 -6.25 -29.34 -7.34
N HIS A 115 -5.91 -29.15 -8.62
CA HIS A 115 -6.86 -29.00 -9.73
C HIS A 115 -7.95 -27.95 -9.41
N LYS A 116 -7.52 -26.76 -8.92
CA LYS A 116 -8.43 -25.67 -8.53
C LYS A 116 -7.89 -24.31 -8.97
N TRP A 117 -8.81 -23.39 -9.20
CA TRP A 117 -8.51 -21.97 -9.36
C TRP A 117 -8.42 -21.29 -8.00
N VAL A 118 -7.35 -20.53 -7.79
CA VAL A 118 -7.09 -19.77 -6.56
C VAL A 118 -7.26 -18.29 -6.86
N LEU A 119 -7.92 -17.54 -5.99
CA LEU A 119 -7.97 -16.08 -6.11
C LEU A 119 -6.60 -15.48 -5.80
N THR A 120 -6.10 -14.66 -6.72
CA THR A 120 -4.80 -14.00 -6.66
C THR A 120 -4.96 -12.55 -7.12
N THR A 121 -5.29 -11.65 -6.19
CA THR A 121 -5.56 -10.24 -6.50
C THR A 121 -4.33 -9.52 -7.04
N PHE A 122 -3.11 -9.90 -6.61
CA PHE A 122 -1.84 -9.27 -6.98
C PHE A 122 -1.06 -10.17 -7.94
N HIS A 123 -0.11 -10.95 -7.45
CA HIS A 123 0.66 -11.88 -8.28
C HIS A 123 0.15 -13.31 -8.16
N ASP A 124 0.42 -14.14 -9.15
CA ASP A 124 0.03 -15.56 -9.21
C ASP A 124 0.55 -16.40 -8.03
N TYR A 125 1.66 -15.98 -7.44
CA TYR A 125 2.26 -16.60 -6.25
C TYR A 125 1.79 -15.98 -4.93
N GLN A 126 0.83 -15.03 -4.93
CA GLN A 126 0.22 -14.39 -3.76
C GLN A 126 -1.25 -14.82 -3.64
N TRP A 127 -1.51 -15.77 -2.75
CA TRP A 127 -2.82 -16.40 -2.60
C TRP A 127 -3.68 -15.65 -1.58
N ASP A 128 -4.81 -15.15 -2.00
CA ASP A 128 -5.70 -14.33 -1.17
C ASP A 128 -6.36 -15.14 -0.05
N LEU A 129 -6.27 -14.61 1.17
CA LEU A 129 -6.82 -15.20 2.38
C LEU A 129 -8.33 -15.01 2.48
N ASN A 130 -9.02 -16.06 2.94
CA ASN A 130 -10.46 -16.08 3.13
C ASN A 130 -10.85 -15.67 4.57
N TYR A 131 -11.04 -14.38 4.81
CA TYR A 131 -11.48 -13.87 6.13
C TYR A 131 -12.94 -14.17 6.48
N ALA A 132 -13.72 -14.79 5.61
CA ALA A 132 -15.00 -15.40 6.00
C ALA A 132 -14.79 -16.63 6.91
N ASN A 133 -13.58 -17.21 6.91
CA ASN A 133 -13.13 -18.20 7.85
C ASN A 133 -12.48 -17.51 9.08
N PRO A 134 -13.10 -17.54 10.28
CA PRO A 134 -12.56 -16.88 11.46
C PRO A 134 -11.17 -17.37 11.88
N ALA A 135 -10.78 -18.60 11.53
CA ALA A 135 -9.47 -19.16 11.87
C ALA A 135 -8.35 -18.34 11.20
N VAL A 136 -8.56 -17.81 10.00
CA VAL A 136 -7.62 -16.92 9.31
C VAL A 136 -7.34 -15.68 10.15
N PHE A 137 -8.39 -15.00 10.63
CA PHE A 137 -8.22 -13.82 11.48
C PHE A 137 -7.46 -14.15 12.78
N VAL A 138 -7.79 -15.27 13.41
CA VAL A 138 -7.13 -15.71 14.66
C VAL A 138 -5.66 -15.96 14.44
N ASP A 139 -5.28 -16.68 13.38
CA ASP A 139 -3.88 -17.01 13.13
C ASP A 139 -3.07 -15.80 12.68
N MET A 140 -3.61 -14.94 11.82
CA MET A 140 -2.97 -13.68 11.46
C MET A 140 -2.77 -12.76 12.68
N THR A 141 -3.75 -12.71 13.59
CA THR A 141 -3.63 -11.96 14.85
C THR A 141 -2.53 -12.53 15.74
N LYS A 142 -2.39 -13.86 15.85
CA LYS A 142 -1.28 -14.49 16.60
C LYS A 142 0.08 -14.06 16.06
N SER A 143 0.26 -14.01 14.75
CA SER A 143 1.52 -13.57 14.14
C SER A 143 1.82 -12.10 14.43
N ILE A 144 0.83 -11.19 14.38
CA ILE A 144 1.03 -9.79 14.84
C ILE A 144 1.48 -9.76 16.32
N LEU A 145 0.81 -10.51 17.19
CA LEU A 145 1.15 -10.55 18.61
C LEU A 145 2.54 -11.14 18.85
N HIS A 146 2.96 -12.14 18.06
CA HIS A 146 4.32 -12.67 18.09
C HIS A 146 5.34 -11.59 17.77
N LEU A 147 5.16 -10.86 16.68
CA LEU A 147 6.06 -9.77 16.28
C LEU A 147 6.06 -8.60 17.28
N ALA A 148 4.91 -8.29 17.88
CA ALA A 148 4.82 -7.31 18.97
C ALA A 148 5.65 -7.74 20.20
N ASN A 149 5.66 -9.03 20.53
CA ASN A 149 6.52 -9.59 21.58
C ASN A 149 8.02 -9.50 21.24
N LEU A 150 8.40 -9.50 19.97
CA LEU A 150 9.78 -9.22 19.54
C LEU A 150 10.12 -7.72 19.58
N GLY A 151 9.17 -6.87 19.97
CA GLY A 151 9.37 -5.45 20.22
C GLY A 151 8.97 -4.53 19.05
N VAL A 152 8.24 -5.03 18.07
CA VAL A 152 7.65 -4.18 17.00
C VAL A 152 6.54 -3.33 17.60
N GLU A 153 6.58 -2.02 17.36
CA GLU A 153 5.66 -1.07 17.96
C GLU A 153 4.66 -0.48 16.96
N VAL A 154 4.96 -0.53 15.66
CA VAL A 154 4.06 -0.04 14.61
C VAL A 154 3.93 -1.10 13.53
N PHE A 155 2.70 -1.48 13.17
CA PHE A 155 2.45 -2.34 12.03
C PHE A 155 1.85 -1.53 10.88
N ARG A 156 2.52 -1.51 9.75
CA ARG A 156 1.95 -1.04 8.49
C ARG A 156 1.18 -2.19 7.88
N ILE A 157 -0.14 -2.13 7.96
CA ILE A 157 -1.01 -3.14 7.37
C ILE A 157 -1.12 -2.87 5.88
N ASP A 158 -0.60 -3.81 5.11
CA ASP A 158 -0.57 -3.76 3.65
C ASP A 158 -1.95 -4.01 3.05
N ALA A 159 -2.25 -3.32 1.95
CA ALA A 159 -3.42 -3.54 1.08
C ALA A 159 -4.76 -3.67 1.85
N VAL A 160 -4.96 -2.86 2.90
CA VAL A 160 -6.13 -2.95 3.80
C VAL A 160 -7.46 -3.03 3.07
N PRO A 161 -7.75 -2.22 2.02
CA PRO A 161 -9.05 -2.25 1.34
C PRO A 161 -9.40 -3.58 0.68
N TYR A 162 -8.43 -4.46 0.45
CA TYR A 162 -8.59 -5.70 -0.29
C TYR A 162 -8.89 -6.93 0.58
N ILE A 163 -8.81 -6.83 1.92
CA ILE A 163 -8.86 -7.97 2.85
C ILE A 163 -10.15 -8.83 2.72
N TRP A 164 -11.28 -8.25 2.33
CA TRP A 164 -12.55 -8.97 2.21
C TRP A 164 -12.96 -9.18 0.74
N LYS A 165 -13.40 -10.42 0.44
CA LYS A 165 -13.85 -10.80 -0.90
C LYS A 165 -15.34 -11.11 -0.91
N GLN A 166 -16.06 -10.56 -1.88
CA GLN A 166 -17.48 -10.80 -2.06
C GLN A 166 -17.87 -10.75 -3.55
N LEU A 167 -18.48 -11.82 -4.04
CA LEU A 167 -18.95 -11.92 -5.42
C LEU A 167 -19.91 -10.77 -5.75
N GLY A 168 -19.81 -10.24 -6.97
CA GLY A 168 -20.65 -9.14 -7.45
C GLY A 168 -20.24 -7.76 -6.94
N THR A 169 -19.07 -7.65 -6.32
CA THR A 169 -18.47 -6.39 -5.86
C THR A 169 -17.07 -6.22 -6.46
N THR A 170 -16.47 -5.07 -6.24
CA THR A 170 -15.07 -4.83 -6.62
C THR A 170 -14.06 -5.54 -5.69
N CYS A 171 -14.50 -6.24 -4.64
CA CYS A 171 -13.66 -6.80 -3.57
C CYS A 171 -12.72 -5.76 -2.94
N ARG A 172 -13.14 -4.52 -2.90
CA ARG A 172 -12.33 -3.40 -2.40
C ARG A 172 -13.19 -2.47 -1.54
N ASN A 173 -12.69 -2.03 -0.41
CA ASN A 173 -13.34 -1.06 0.48
C ASN A 173 -14.74 -1.51 0.98
N LEU A 174 -14.88 -2.80 1.28
CA LEU A 174 -16.16 -3.36 1.73
C LEU A 174 -16.34 -3.16 3.26
N PRO A 175 -17.58 -3.08 3.77
CA PRO A 175 -17.85 -2.86 5.19
C PRO A 175 -17.19 -3.87 6.14
N GLN A 176 -16.98 -5.09 5.67
CA GLN A 176 -16.33 -6.16 6.44
C GLN A 176 -14.84 -5.87 6.69
N VAL A 177 -14.17 -5.15 5.77
CA VAL A 177 -12.78 -4.72 5.97
C VAL A 177 -12.68 -3.87 7.23
N HIS A 178 -13.56 -2.89 7.38
CA HIS A 178 -13.64 -2.04 8.57
C HIS A 178 -13.89 -2.85 9.85
N THR A 179 -14.72 -3.89 9.77
CA THR A 179 -14.96 -4.79 10.91
C THR A 179 -13.71 -5.55 11.31
N ILE A 180 -12.95 -6.08 10.35
CA ILE A 180 -11.70 -6.81 10.59
C ILE A 180 -10.66 -5.88 11.23
N VAL A 181 -10.49 -4.67 10.69
CA VAL A 181 -9.53 -3.69 11.24
C VAL A 181 -9.91 -3.29 12.68
N ARG A 182 -11.21 -3.07 12.96
CA ARG A 182 -11.69 -2.79 14.33
C ARG A 182 -11.42 -3.96 15.28
N MET A 183 -11.69 -5.17 14.86
CA MET A 183 -11.43 -6.36 15.69
C MET A 183 -9.94 -6.45 16.01
N LEU A 184 -9.07 -6.27 15.02
CA LEU A 184 -7.62 -6.25 15.22
C LEU A 184 -7.22 -5.13 16.19
N ARG A 185 -7.74 -3.90 15.98
CA ARG A 185 -7.50 -2.75 16.86
C ARG A 185 -7.89 -3.07 18.31
N MET A 186 -9.07 -3.65 18.52
CA MET A 186 -9.55 -4.00 19.87
C MET A 186 -8.67 -5.05 20.55
N VAL A 187 -8.22 -6.07 19.81
CA VAL A 187 -7.30 -7.09 20.38
C VAL A 187 -5.98 -6.43 20.80
N LEU A 188 -5.40 -5.60 19.94
CA LEU A 188 -4.14 -4.91 20.25
C LEU A 188 -4.27 -3.97 21.44
N GLU A 189 -5.35 -3.20 21.55
CA GLU A 189 -5.58 -2.33 22.71
C GLU A 189 -5.72 -3.11 24.02
N CYS A 190 -6.27 -4.32 23.98
CA CYS A 190 -6.39 -5.17 25.16
C CYS A 190 -5.09 -5.85 25.57
N VAL A 191 -4.26 -6.28 24.60
CA VAL A 191 -3.11 -7.17 24.85
C VAL A 191 -1.77 -6.43 24.78
N CYS A 192 -1.63 -5.48 23.85
CA CYS A 192 -0.41 -4.69 23.63
C CYS A 192 -0.75 -3.22 23.27
N PRO A 193 -1.28 -2.44 24.23
CA PRO A 193 -1.84 -1.11 23.98
C PRO A 193 -0.84 -0.06 23.48
N ALA A 194 0.45 -0.35 23.49
CA ALA A 194 1.48 0.51 22.91
C ALA A 194 1.69 0.29 21.41
N VAL A 195 1.04 -0.72 20.81
CA VAL A 195 1.15 -1.00 19.38
C VAL A 195 0.25 -0.08 18.57
N ILE A 196 0.79 0.46 17.50
CA ILE A 196 0.12 1.37 16.56
C ILE A 196 -0.17 0.64 15.24
N LEU A 197 -1.39 0.77 14.74
CA LEU A 197 -1.77 0.35 13.40
C LEU A 197 -1.65 1.52 12.40
N LYS A 198 -0.86 1.32 11.36
CA LYS A 198 -0.72 2.22 10.22
C LYS A 198 -1.30 1.51 8.97
N GLY A 199 -2.45 1.95 8.49
CA GLY A 199 -3.09 1.36 7.31
C GLY A 199 -2.49 1.88 6.00
N GLU A 200 -2.20 0.97 5.08
CA GLU A 200 -1.97 1.33 3.69
C GLU A 200 -3.33 1.28 2.97
N VAL A 201 -3.81 2.48 2.63
CA VAL A 201 -5.13 2.71 2.05
C VAL A 201 -4.98 3.75 0.95
N VAL A 202 -4.96 3.28 -0.31
CA VAL A 202 -4.91 4.16 -1.48
C VAL A 202 -6.33 4.31 -2.03
N MET A 203 -7.05 5.31 -1.53
CA MET A 203 -8.44 5.58 -1.83
C MET A 203 -8.68 7.08 -2.04
N ALA A 204 -9.85 7.43 -2.59
CA ALA A 204 -10.27 8.82 -2.66
C ALA A 204 -10.30 9.47 -1.26
N PRO A 205 -10.02 10.79 -1.13
CA PRO A 205 -9.89 11.45 0.17
C PRO A 205 -11.06 11.24 1.12
N LYS A 206 -12.29 11.17 0.60
CA LYS A 206 -13.50 10.96 1.39
C LYS A 206 -13.61 9.55 1.99
N GLU A 207 -13.04 8.55 1.30
CA GLU A 207 -13.05 7.16 1.73
C GLU A 207 -11.89 6.86 2.67
N LEU A 208 -10.76 7.52 2.46
CA LEU A 208 -9.55 7.37 3.26
C LEU A 208 -9.81 7.63 4.75
N ALA A 209 -10.47 8.73 5.09
CA ALA A 209 -10.74 9.11 6.46
C ALA A 209 -11.58 8.08 7.24
N ALA A 210 -12.40 7.27 6.55
CA ALA A 210 -13.21 6.23 7.18
C ALA A 210 -12.36 5.16 7.89
N TYR A 211 -11.12 4.95 7.46
CA TYR A 211 -10.20 3.97 8.06
C TYR A 211 -9.55 4.41 9.38
N PHE A 212 -9.80 5.63 9.83
CA PHE A 212 -9.55 6.03 11.22
C PHE A 212 -10.65 5.53 12.15
N GLY A 213 -11.85 5.27 11.61
CA GLY A 213 -13.05 4.95 12.39
C GLY A 213 -13.60 6.16 13.13
N THR A 214 -14.26 5.90 14.25
CA THR A 214 -14.78 6.91 15.18
C THR A 214 -14.25 6.63 16.58
N PRO A 215 -14.38 7.57 17.53
CA PRO A 215 -13.99 7.32 18.94
C PRO A 215 -14.61 6.06 19.53
N GLU A 216 -15.86 5.73 19.15
CA GLU A 216 -16.58 4.55 19.64
C GLU A 216 -16.25 3.28 18.84
N LYS A 217 -15.71 3.43 17.64
CA LYS A 217 -15.35 2.34 16.72
C LYS A 217 -14.00 2.65 16.05
N PRO A 218 -12.91 2.68 16.82
CA PRO A 218 -11.60 3.03 16.29
C PRO A 218 -11.08 1.95 15.34
N GLU A 219 -10.36 2.41 14.28
CA GLU A 219 -9.69 1.55 13.30
C GLU A 219 -8.18 1.84 13.30
N CYS A 220 -7.60 2.32 12.20
CA CYS A 220 -6.18 2.66 12.18
C CYS A 220 -5.86 3.90 13.03
N HIS A 221 -4.69 3.92 13.64
CA HIS A 221 -4.16 5.12 14.29
C HIS A 221 -3.56 6.09 13.28
N MET A 222 -2.93 5.53 12.24
CA MET A 222 -2.21 6.27 11.22
C MET A 222 -2.64 5.82 9.83
N LEU A 223 -2.72 6.78 8.91
CA LEU A 223 -2.90 6.52 7.47
C LEU A 223 -1.92 7.37 6.67
N TYR A 224 -1.50 6.89 5.51
CA TYR A 224 -0.72 7.69 4.60
C TYR A 224 -1.55 8.84 4.02
N ASN A 225 -1.00 10.05 4.02
CA ASN A 225 -1.65 11.22 3.40
C ASN A 225 -1.37 11.25 1.89
N VAL A 226 -1.91 10.26 1.18
CA VAL A 226 -1.73 10.09 -0.27
C VAL A 226 -2.23 11.32 -1.02
N SER A 227 -3.39 11.86 -0.60
CA SER A 227 -4.00 13.03 -1.24
C SER A 227 -3.10 14.27 -1.16
N THR A 228 -2.48 14.53 -0.01
CA THR A 228 -1.52 15.63 0.13
C THR A 228 -0.27 15.38 -0.71
N MET A 229 0.23 14.14 -0.74
CA MET A 229 1.40 13.77 -1.53
C MET A 229 1.19 14.09 -3.02
N VAL A 230 0.11 13.58 -3.64
CA VAL A 230 -0.16 13.82 -5.06
C VAL A 230 -0.42 15.29 -5.37
N ASN A 231 -1.08 16.04 -4.46
CA ASN A 231 -1.32 17.46 -4.62
C ASN A 231 -0.05 18.31 -4.48
N LEU A 232 0.92 17.92 -3.66
CA LEU A 232 2.23 18.57 -3.60
C LEU A 232 2.99 18.44 -4.93
N TRP A 233 3.03 17.23 -5.49
CA TRP A 233 3.63 16.99 -6.79
C TRP A 233 2.86 17.71 -7.91
N GLY A 234 1.54 17.67 -7.90
CA GLY A 234 0.70 18.39 -8.85
C GLY A 234 0.93 19.90 -8.81
N ALA A 235 0.97 20.49 -7.61
CA ALA A 235 1.23 21.91 -7.43
C ALA A 235 2.64 22.32 -7.92
N LEU A 236 3.65 21.49 -7.71
CA LEU A 236 5.02 21.75 -8.19
C LEU A 236 5.07 21.74 -9.71
N ALA A 237 4.47 20.77 -10.38
CA ALA A 237 4.48 20.67 -11.85
C ALA A 237 3.67 21.79 -12.50
N SER A 238 2.44 22.01 -12.05
CA SER A 238 1.52 23.00 -12.62
C SER A 238 1.82 24.42 -12.20
N ARG A 239 2.58 24.63 -11.12
CA ARG A 239 2.79 25.94 -10.47
C ARG A 239 1.48 26.59 -10.00
N ASP A 240 0.49 25.74 -9.69
CA ASP A 240 -0.84 26.14 -9.21
C ASP A 240 -1.15 25.41 -7.91
N THR A 241 -1.37 26.16 -6.84
CA THR A 241 -1.64 25.62 -5.49
C THR A 241 -3.11 25.57 -5.14
N ARG A 242 -4.03 25.94 -6.04
CA ARG A 242 -5.46 26.02 -5.74
C ARG A 242 -6.05 24.67 -5.36
N LEU A 243 -5.67 23.60 -6.06
CA LEU A 243 -6.12 22.24 -5.78
C LEU A 243 -5.53 21.73 -4.46
N LEU A 244 -4.24 21.93 -4.22
CA LEU A 244 -3.59 21.62 -2.94
C LEU A 244 -4.29 22.34 -1.77
N LYS A 245 -4.55 23.65 -1.94
CA LYS A 245 -5.25 24.41 -0.90
C LYS A 245 -6.66 23.86 -0.63
N ALA A 246 -7.42 23.59 -1.68
CA ALA A 246 -8.77 23.02 -1.53
C ALA A 246 -8.75 21.65 -0.82
N GLN A 247 -7.76 20.82 -1.12
CA GLN A 247 -7.58 19.52 -0.47
C GLN A 247 -7.23 19.69 1.02
N LEU A 248 -6.33 20.62 1.35
CA LEU A 248 -5.96 20.90 2.75
C LEU A 248 -7.14 21.51 3.53
N ASP A 249 -7.91 22.41 2.93
CA ASP A 249 -9.11 22.98 3.56
C ASP A 249 -10.20 21.92 3.81
N ALA A 250 -10.21 20.82 3.04
CA ALA A 250 -11.13 19.70 3.20
C ALA A 250 -10.68 18.67 4.24
N LEU A 251 -9.46 18.75 4.74
CA LEU A 251 -9.01 17.90 5.84
C LEU A 251 -9.73 18.29 7.13
N HIS A 252 -10.63 17.42 7.56
CA HIS A 252 -11.38 17.61 8.81
C HIS A 252 -10.55 17.24 10.04
N ALA A 253 -10.99 17.69 11.21
CA ALA A 253 -10.41 17.26 12.47
C ALA A 253 -10.47 15.73 12.58
N LEU A 254 -9.32 15.12 12.84
CA LEU A 254 -9.19 13.70 13.08
C LEU A 254 -9.59 13.36 14.52
N PRO A 255 -9.92 12.09 14.83
CA PRO A 255 -10.00 11.65 16.21
C PRO A 255 -8.69 11.94 16.96
N ASP A 256 -8.75 12.25 18.25
CA ASP A 256 -7.63 12.75 19.06
C ASP A 256 -6.37 11.85 19.05
N ASN A 257 -6.56 10.56 18.81
CA ASN A 257 -5.47 9.58 18.77
C ASN A 257 -5.16 9.07 17.35
N CYS A 258 -5.51 9.85 16.33
CA CYS A 258 -5.31 9.53 14.91
C CYS A 258 -4.55 10.66 14.22
N TRP A 259 -3.69 10.30 13.27
CA TRP A 259 -2.98 11.29 12.46
C TRP A 259 -2.56 10.74 11.09
N PHE A 260 -2.35 11.63 10.14
CA PHE A 260 -1.77 11.30 8.86
C PHE A 260 -0.25 11.20 8.92
N VAL A 261 0.31 10.28 8.14
CA VAL A 261 1.72 10.25 7.81
C VAL A 261 1.92 11.02 6.52
N ASN A 262 2.48 12.22 6.61
CA ASN A 262 2.87 12.99 5.43
C ASN A 262 4.15 12.42 4.83
N TYR A 263 4.21 12.34 3.52
CA TYR A 263 5.35 11.82 2.77
C TYR A 263 5.37 12.38 1.35
N LEU A 264 6.51 12.32 0.69
CA LEU A 264 6.64 12.70 -0.73
C LEU A 264 6.79 11.49 -1.63
N ARG A 265 7.55 10.50 -1.20
CA ARG A 265 7.78 9.24 -1.91
C ARG A 265 7.91 8.09 -0.92
N CYS A 266 7.54 6.91 -1.37
CA CYS A 266 7.82 5.64 -0.72
C CYS A 266 8.32 4.64 -1.80
N HIS A 267 8.27 3.35 -1.53
CA HIS A 267 8.62 2.29 -2.48
C HIS A 267 7.60 2.14 -3.61
N ASP A 268 6.36 2.59 -3.39
CA ASP A 268 5.31 2.53 -4.41
C ASP A 268 5.45 3.64 -5.45
N ASP A 269 4.75 3.48 -6.56
CA ASP A 269 4.54 4.50 -7.58
C ASP A 269 3.60 5.64 -7.10
N ILE A 270 3.55 6.71 -7.86
CA ILE A 270 2.58 7.79 -7.68
C ILE A 270 1.33 7.45 -8.51
N GLY A 271 0.24 7.06 -7.84
CA GLY A 271 -1.08 7.03 -8.44
C GLY A 271 -1.71 8.42 -8.37
N TRP A 272 -2.09 8.99 -9.52
CA TRP A 272 -2.61 10.35 -9.62
C TRP A 272 -4.10 10.43 -9.23
N GLY A 273 -4.42 10.03 -7.99
CA GLY A 273 -5.77 10.06 -7.43
C GLY A 273 -6.12 11.46 -6.88
N LEU A 274 -6.35 12.43 -7.77
CA LEU A 274 -6.84 13.76 -7.42
C LEU A 274 -8.36 13.77 -7.25
N ASP A 275 -8.93 14.80 -6.62
CA ASP A 275 -10.39 14.95 -6.47
C ASP A 275 -10.96 15.62 -7.73
N GLU A 276 -11.46 14.82 -8.67
CA GLU A 276 -12.01 15.26 -9.94
C GLU A 276 -13.11 16.32 -9.77
N ALA A 277 -13.98 16.16 -8.77
CA ALA A 277 -15.06 17.12 -8.51
C ALA A 277 -14.53 18.50 -8.03
N VAL A 278 -13.38 18.52 -7.37
CA VAL A 278 -12.69 19.77 -7.01
C VAL A 278 -11.97 20.36 -8.20
N GLU A 279 -11.32 19.52 -9.03
CA GLU A 279 -10.67 19.95 -10.27
C GLU A 279 -11.66 20.65 -11.21
N GLU A 280 -12.82 20.03 -11.46
CA GLU A 280 -13.90 20.60 -12.28
C GLU A 280 -14.38 21.96 -11.74
N LYS A 281 -14.59 22.08 -10.42
CA LYS A 281 -14.97 23.36 -9.80
C LYS A 281 -13.93 24.46 -9.96
N LEU A 282 -12.67 24.09 -10.07
CA LEU A 282 -11.55 25.00 -10.32
C LEU A 282 -11.34 25.29 -11.81
N GLY A 283 -12.15 24.68 -12.69
CA GLY A 283 -12.01 24.80 -14.14
C GLY A 283 -10.86 23.97 -14.71
N ILE A 284 -10.44 22.95 -14.02
CA ILE A 284 -9.41 22.00 -14.44
C ILE A 284 -10.10 20.78 -15.02
N ASP A 285 -9.70 20.34 -16.20
CA ASP A 285 -10.15 19.09 -16.82
C ASP A 285 -9.35 17.93 -16.17
N PRO A 286 -9.99 17.01 -15.43
CA PRO A 286 -9.28 15.99 -14.64
C PRO A 286 -8.42 15.06 -15.52
N GLN A 287 -8.97 14.63 -16.67
CA GLN A 287 -8.26 13.71 -17.57
C GLN A 287 -7.00 14.36 -18.16
N LYS A 288 -7.13 15.59 -18.66
CA LYS A 288 -5.98 16.31 -19.21
C LYS A 288 -4.94 16.69 -18.16
N HIS A 289 -5.40 16.98 -16.94
CA HIS A 289 -4.49 17.29 -15.84
C HIS A 289 -3.68 16.06 -15.45
N LYS A 290 -4.31 14.90 -15.33
CA LYS A 290 -3.64 13.65 -15.06
C LYS A 290 -2.64 13.29 -16.14
N GLU A 291 -3.06 13.40 -17.43
CA GLU A 291 -2.19 13.20 -18.58
C GLU A 291 -0.97 14.14 -18.55
N TYR A 292 -1.19 15.42 -18.26
CA TYR A 292 -0.12 16.39 -18.07
C TYR A 292 0.86 15.95 -16.98
N LEU A 293 0.37 15.51 -15.81
CA LEU A 293 1.20 15.16 -14.66
C LEU A 293 2.10 13.97 -14.93
N TYR A 294 1.56 12.88 -15.47
CA TYR A 294 2.39 11.70 -15.70
C TYR A 294 3.40 11.93 -16.83
N HIS A 295 3.06 12.64 -17.90
CA HIS A 295 4.02 13.02 -18.94
C HIS A 295 5.06 14.04 -18.46
N PHE A 296 4.66 14.95 -17.57
CA PHE A 296 5.60 15.88 -16.96
C PHE A 296 6.65 15.14 -16.13
N TYR A 297 6.21 14.21 -15.27
CA TYR A 297 7.13 13.49 -14.40
C TYR A 297 7.91 12.35 -15.08
N GLU A 298 7.43 11.84 -16.18
CA GLU A 298 8.21 11.01 -17.10
C GLU A 298 9.37 11.78 -17.76
N GLY A 299 9.22 13.09 -17.92
CA GLY A 299 10.21 13.96 -18.57
C GLY A 299 9.95 14.24 -20.05
N ASN A 300 8.84 13.73 -20.59
CA ASN A 300 8.48 13.87 -22.00
C ASN A 300 7.66 15.15 -22.30
N PHE A 301 7.17 15.83 -21.27
CA PHE A 301 6.43 17.08 -21.46
C PHE A 301 7.39 18.27 -21.72
N PRO A 302 7.10 19.15 -22.69
CA PRO A 302 7.95 20.32 -22.96
C PRO A 302 8.13 21.19 -21.73
N GLY A 303 9.38 21.44 -21.35
CA GLY A 303 9.75 22.24 -20.16
C GLY A 303 9.80 21.45 -18.86
N SER A 304 9.59 20.15 -18.90
CA SER A 304 9.83 19.30 -17.74
C SER A 304 11.31 19.24 -17.40
N TRP A 305 11.57 19.24 -16.12
CA TRP A 305 12.89 18.96 -15.53
C TRP A 305 13.01 17.53 -14.98
N ALA A 306 11.89 16.80 -14.87
CA ALA A 306 11.84 15.49 -14.24
C ALA A 306 12.47 14.41 -15.11
N LYS A 307 12.88 13.33 -14.47
CA LYS A 307 13.32 12.09 -15.11
C LYS A 307 12.79 10.91 -14.32
N GLY A 308 11.48 10.75 -14.38
CA GLY A 308 10.79 9.57 -13.84
C GLY A 308 10.52 8.55 -14.93
N GLU A 309 9.70 7.58 -14.60
CA GLU A 309 9.29 6.51 -15.49
C GLU A 309 7.77 6.35 -15.45
N LEU A 310 7.17 6.15 -16.61
CA LEU A 310 5.75 5.86 -16.74
C LEU A 310 5.53 4.39 -16.36
N TYR A 311 4.54 4.13 -15.50
CA TYR A 311 4.23 2.79 -15.06
C TYR A 311 2.74 2.48 -15.24
N ASN A 312 2.46 1.25 -15.64
CA ASN A 312 1.12 0.67 -15.73
C ASN A 312 0.14 1.53 -16.56
N TYR A 313 0.60 2.03 -17.72
CA TYR A 313 -0.25 2.78 -18.64
C TYR A 313 -1.36 1.89 -19.23
N ASP A 314 -2.61 2.34 -19.07
CA ASP A 314 -3.78 1.71 -19.66
C ASP A 314 -4.29 2.56 -20.85
N PRO A 315 -4.11 2.10 -22.09
CA PRO A 315 -4.55 2.84 -23.26
C PRO A 315 -6.08 2.94 -23.40
N ALA A 316 -6.85 2.11 -22.69
CA ALA A 316 -8.31 2.15 -22.75
C ALA A 316 -8.89 3.29 -21.91
N THR A 317 -8.27 3.59 -20.78
CA THR A 317 -8.69 4.63 -19.84
C THR A 317 -7.81 5.88 -19.89
N GLY A 318 -6.59 5.78 -20.45
CA GLY A 318 -5.56 6.79 -20.36
C GLY A 318 -5.01 6.96 -18.95
N ASP A 319 -5.19 5.95 -18.09
CA ASP A 319 -4.63 5.95 -16.73
C ASP A 319 -3.16 5.54 -16.75
N ALA A 320 -2.38 6.17 -15.88
CA ALA A 320 -0.97 5.86 -15.71
C ALA A 320 -0.48 6.28 -14.32
N ARG A 321 0.61 5.68 -13.90
CA ARG A 321 1.32 6.00 -12.66
C ARG A 321 2.73 6.46 -12.96
N SER A 322 3.36 7.13 -12.01
CA SER A 322 4.73 7.65 -12.17
C SER A 322 5.68 7.05 -11.13
N CYS A 323 6.81 6.53 -11.60
CA CYS A 323 7.91 6.08 -10.77
C CYS A 323 9.06 7.10 -10.76
N GLY A 324 9.78 7.16 -9.65
CA GLY A 324 10.96 7.99 -9.50
C GLY A 324 11.25 8.34 -8.04
N THR A 325 12.51 8.64 -7.76
CA THR A 325 12.91 9.19 -6.46
C THR A 325 12.55 10.68 -6.38
N THR A 326 12.51 11.26 -5.17
CA THR A 326 12.34 12.73 -5.04
C THR A 326 13.38 13.48 -5.87
N ALA A 327 14.63 13.01 -5.85
CA ALA A 327 15.72 13.62 -6.60
C ALA A 327 15.48 13.60 -8.12
N SER A 328 15.11 12.45 -8.69
CA SER A 328 14.86 12.32 -10.13
C SER A 328 13.64 13.13 -10.57
N LEU A 329 12.56 13.11 -9.79
CA LEU A 329 11.34 13.87 -10.07
C LEU A 329 11.52 15.39 -9.89
N CYS A 330 12.41 15.82 -8.99
CA CYS A 330 12.82 17.24 -8.86
C CYS A 330 13.84 17.69 -9.89
N GLY A 331 14.42 16.78 -10.68
CA GLY A 331 15.29 17.08 -11.80
C GLY A 331 16.79 16.98 -11.52
N VAL A 332 17.21 16.43 -10.40
CA VAL A 332 18.64 16.26 -10.06
C VAL A 332 19.33 15.37 -11.09
N GLU A 333 18.73 14.23 -11.43
CA GLU A 333 19.31 13.27 -12.36
C GLU A 333 19.46 13.87 -13.76
N GLN A 334 18.43 14.54 -14.28
CA GLN A 334 18.49 15.20 -15.59
C GLN A 334 19.54 16.29 -15.63
N ALA A 335 19.67 17.09 -14.57
CA ALA A 335 20.67 18.16 -14.48
C ALA A 335 22.11 17.61 -14.45
N LEU A 336 22.33 16.52 -13.73
CA LEU A 336 23.63 15.84 -13.68
C LEU A 336 24.02 15.26 -15.05
N GLU A 337 23.11 14.61 -15.75
CA GLU A 337 23.36 14.07 -17.10
C GLU A 337 23.73 15.15 -18.12
N LYS A 338 23.07 16.32 -18.01
CA LYS A 338 23.33 17.47 -18.89
C LYS A 338 24.52 18.29 -18.43
N ASN A 339 25.15 17.98 -17.31
CA ASN A 339 26.18 18.79 -16.65
C ASN A 339 25.74 20.25 -16.44
N ASP A 340 24.46 20.49 -16.18
CA ASP A 340 23.87 21.81 -15.96
C ASP A 340 23.83 22.15 -14.48
N THR A 341 24.79 22.89 -14.00
CA THR A 341 24.94 23.30 -12.60
C THR A 341 23.84 24.25 -12.13
N ILE A 342 23.27 25.07 -13.04
CA ILE A 342 22.15 25.97 -12.72
C ILE A 342 20.86 25.14 -12.53
N ALA A 343 20.58 24.23 -13.46
CA ALA A 343 19.45 23.32 -13.34
C ALA A 343 19.56 22.45 -12.08
N LEU A 344 20.76 22.00 -11.69
CA LEU A 344 21.00 21.23 -10.48
C LEU A 344 20.67 22.04 -9.22
N ASP A 345 21.08 23.31 -9.14
CA ASP A 345 20.73 24.19 -8.01
C ASP A 345 19.20 24.35 -7.87
N TYR A 346 18.50 24.53 -8.99
CA TYR A 346 17.03 24.57 -8.97
C TYR A 346 16.39 23.22 -8.61
N ALA A 347 16.96 22.11 -9.01
CA ALA A 347 16.47 20.78 -8.68
C ALA A 347 16.56 20.53 -7.16
N VAL A 348 17.69 20.85 -6.53
CA VAL A 348 17.88 20.77 -5.08
C VAL A 348 16.90 21.70 -4.35
N LYS A 349 16.69 22.92 -4.85
CA LYS A 349 15.73 23.86 -4.24
C LYS A 349 14.28 23.35 -4.33
N ARG A 350 13.88 22.69 -5.43
CA ARG A 350 12.55 22.06 -5.54
C ARG A 350 12.37 20.93 -4.52
N ASP A 351 13.38 20.08 -4.37
CA ASP A 351 13.38 18.98 -3.40
C ASP A 351 13.26 19.52 -1.96
N LEU A 352 14.07 20.51 -1.61
CA LEU A 352 14.00 21.19 -0.32
C LEU A 352 12.64 21.87 -0.08
N LEU A 353 12.06 22.52 -1.11
CA LEU A 353 10.74 23.16 -1.03
C LEU A 353 9.65 22.13 -0.68
N LEU A 354 9.62 21.00 -1.37
CA LEU A 354 8.63 19.94 -1.11
C LEU A 354 8.79 19.35 0.28
N HIS A 355 10.02 19.02 0.69
CA HIS A 355 10.27 18.48 2.05
C HIS A 355 9.92 19.51 3.13
N THR A 356 10.19 20.79 2.89
CA THR A 356 9.81 21.86 3.81
C THR A 356 8.28 21.97 3.90
N ALA A 357 7.58 22.03 2.76
CA ALA A 357 6.13 22.07 2.76
C ALA A 357 5.52 20.87 3.49
N MET A 358 5.99 19.65 3.19
CA MET A 358 5.55 18.42 3.85
C MET A 358 5.77 18.46 5.38
N ALA A 359 6.89 19.03 5.84
CA ALA A 359 7.22 19.09 7.26
C ALA A 359 6.38 20.11 8.05
N PHE A 360 5.74 21.07 7.37
CA PHE A 360 4.85 22.06 7.98
C PHE A 360 3.37 21.71 7.91
N LEU A 361 3.00 20.65 7.21
CA LEU A 361 1.64 20.10 7.07
C LEU A 361 1.39 18.96 8.05
#